data_484f09e05ce6dbc78e5d8cbf1c82ce61
#
_entry.id   484f09e05ce6dbc78e5d8cbf1c82ce61
#
_cell.length_a   1.000
_cell.length_b   1.000
_cell.length_c   1.000
_cell.angle_alpha   90.00
_cell.angle_beta   90.00
_cell.angle_gamma   90.00
#
_symmetry.space_group_name_H-M   'P 1'
#
loop_
_entity.id
_entity.type
_entity.pdbx_description
1 polymer ?
#
loop_
_entity_poly.entity_id
_entity_poly.type
_entity_poly.pdbx_seq_one_letter_code
_entity_poly.pdbx_strand_id
1 'polypeptide(L)'
;AFRRIELHEPHEWELFQWFKTLTLKDVARVYDLLGVTFDSYNGEAFYEDKMPAVVQELKDKGLTKIDNGMTIVDLSEYDMPPCIILKSDGSTIYATRDIAAAEYRKNTYDFYKSLYVVAYQQSLHFRQIFKVLELMGYDWAKDCVHVSFGMVSMEDMTFSTRKGNAVYL
;
A
#
# COMPACT_ATOMS: atom_id res chain seq x y z
N ALA A 1 -15.06 -1.57 13.44
CA ALA A 1 -15.18 -2.56 12.37
C ALA A 1 -13.79 -3.00 11.87
N PHE A 2 -12.90 -2.12 11.36
CA PHE A 2 -11.63 -2.52 10.73
C PHE A 2 -10.75 -3.40 11.63
N ARG A 3 -10.48 -3.00 12.88
CA ARG A 3 -9.66 -3.81 13.81
C ARG A 3 -10.24 -5.22 14.03
N ARG A 4 -11.57 -5.38 13.98
CA ARG A 4 -12.20 -6.70 14.14
C ARG A 4 -12.04 -7.56 12.88
N ILE A 5 -11.98 -6.93 11.69
CA ILE A 5 -11.63 -7.61 10.44
C ILE A 5 -10.17 -8.09 10.50
N GLU A 6 -9.24 -7.25 10.93
CA GLU A 6 -7.83 -7.59 11.11
C GLU A 6 -7.63 -8.74 12.11
N LEU A 7 -8.46 -8.81 13.14
CA LEU A 7 -8.47 -9.90 14.12
C LEU A 7 -9.25 -11.14 13.65
N HIS A 8 -9.75 -11.13 12.41
CA HIS A 8 -10.57 -12.20 11.83
C HIS A 8 -11.78 -12.58 12.70
N GLU A 9 -12.40 -11.60 13.39
CA GLU A 9 -13.62 -11.88 14.13
C GLU A 9 -14.72 -12.39 13.18
N PRO A 10 -15.39 -13.51 13.48
CA PRO A 10 -16.15 -14.27 12.49
C PRO A 10 -17.17 -13.46 11.70
N HIS A 11 -17.95 -12.63 12.38
CA HIS A 11 -19.01 -11.84 11.75
C HIS A 11 -18.45 -10.77 10.79
N GLU A 12 -17.48 -9.99 11.24
CA GLU A 12 -16.88 -8.92 10.43
C GLU A 12 -16.03 -9.48 9.31
N TRP A 13 -15.37 -10.62 9.55
CA TRP A 13 -14.62 -11.31 8.53
C TRP A 13 -15.52 -11.86 7.41
N GLU A 14 -16.66 -12.47 7.76
CA GLU A 14 -17.66 -12.96 6.79
C GLU A 14 -18.22 -11.81 5.95
N LEU A 15 -18.59 -10.69 6.58
CA LEU A 15 -19.03 -9.49 5.87
C LEU A 15 -17.97 -8.94 4.94
N PHE A 16 -16.72 -8.87 5.39
CA PHE A 16 -15.59 -8.42 4.57
C PHE A 16 -15.42 -9.31 3.34
N GLN A 17 -15.43 -10.63 3.49
CA GLN A 17 -15.31 -11.57 2.36
C GLN A 17 -16.49 -11.45 1.39
N TRP A 18 -17.69 -11.25 1.91
CA TRP A 18 -18.87 -11.04 1.07
C TRP A 18 -18.76 -9.75 0.25
N PHE A 19 -18.44 -8.63 0.88
CA PHE A 19 -18.22 -7.36 0.17
C PHE A 19 -17.10 -7.47 -0.86
N LYS A 20 -15.97 -8.09 -0.49
CA LYS A 20 -14.85 -8.32 -1.41
C LYS A 20 -15.30 -9.10 -2.64
N THR A 21 -16.07 -10.17 -2.45
CA THR A 21 -16.57 -11.01 -3.55
C THR A 21 -17.48 -10.22 -4.48
N LEU A 22 -18.42 -9.44 -3.93
CA LEU A 22 -19.31 -8.59 -4.72
C LEU A 22 -18.53 -7.55 -5.53
N THR A 23 -17.61 -6.84 -4.86
CA THR A 23 -16.79 -5.82 -5.51
C THR A 23 -15.95 -6.40 -6.64
N LEU A 24 -15.27 -7.52 -6.40
CA LEU A 24 -14.46 -8.18 -7.44
C LEU A 24 -15.29 -8.65 -8.63
N LYS A 25 -16.53 -9.08 -8.39
CA LYS A 25 -17.45 -9.47 -9.49
C LYS A 25 -17.83 -8.27 -10.37
N ASP A 26 -18.13 -7.12 -9.76
CA ASP A 26 -18.46 -5.91 -10.51
C ASP A 26 -17.23 -5.38 -11.28
N VAL A 27 -16.07 -5.34 -10.61
CA VAL A 27 -14.83 -4.89 -11.22
C VAL A 27 -14.39 -5.81 -12.37
N ALA A 28 -14.55 -7.13 -12.22
CA ALA A 28 -14.24 -8.11 -13.28
C ALA A 28 -15.02 -7.82 -14.56
N ARG A 29 -16.29 -7.44 -14.47
CA ARG A 29 -17.09 -7.05 -15.64
C ARG A 29 -16.49 -5.88 -16.41
N VAL A 30 -15.95 -4.89 -15.69
CA VAL A 30 -15.29 -3.73 -16.31
C VAL A 30 -13.96 -4.15 -16.94
N TYR A 31 -13.19 -5.01 -16.28
CA TYR A 31 -11.94 -5.54 -16.84
C TYR A 31 -12.17 -6.35 -18.10
N ASP A 32 -13.20 -7.19 -18.11
CA ASP A 32 -13.59 -7.96 -19.30
C ASP A 32 -13.96 -7.04 -20.46
N LEU A 33 -14.72 -5.96 -20.20
CA LEU A 33 -15.08 -4.96 -21.21
C LEU A 33 -13.85 -4.25 -21.79
N LEU A 34 -12.84 -3.99 -20.95
CA LEU A 34 -11.59 -3.34 -21.33
C LEU A 34 -10.55 -4.31 -21.90
N GLY A 35 -10.81 -5.62 -21.88
CA GLY A 35 -9.85 -6.65 -22.28
C GLY A 35 -8.63 -6.74 -21.37
N VAL A 36 -8.77 -6.39 -20.08
CA VAL A 36 -7.69 -6.39 -19.08
C VAL A 36 -7.74 -7.65 -18.25
N THR A 37 -6.61 -8.31 -18.11
CA THR A 37 -6.42 -9.49 -17.26
C THR A 37 -5.30 -9.29 -16.26
N PHE A 38 -5.32 -10.04 -15.16
CA PHE A 38 -4.32 -9.99 -14.10
C PHE A 38 -3.83 -11.40 -13.74
N ASP A 39 -2.55 -11.51 -13.46
CA ASP A 39 -1.94 -12.76 -12.98
C ASP A 39 -2.27 -13.03 -11.51
N SER A 40 -2.54 -11.99 -10.71
CA SER A 40 -2.93 -12.12 -9.31
C SER A 40 -3.81 -10.98 -8.82
N TYR A 41 -4.63 -11.26 -7.79
CA TYR A 41 -5.51 -10.30 -7.13
C TYR A 41 -5.12 -10.11 -5.65
N ASN A 42 -3.81 -10.02 -5.37
CA ASN A 42 -3.28 -9.81 -4.02
C ASN A 42 -3.50 -8.35 -3.59
N GLY A 43 -4.65 -8.07 -3.01
CA GLY A 43 -4.98 -6.77 -2.44
C GLY A 43 -4.28 -6.52 -1.09
N GLU A 44 -4.54 -5.36 -0.49
CA GLU A 44 -3.87 -4.90 0.74
C GLU A 44 -3.91 -5.91 1.89
N ALA A 45 -5.07 -6.54 2.13
CA ALA A 45 -5.24 -7.51 3.22
C ALA A 45 -4.36 -8.78 3.07
N PHE A 46 -3.88 -9.07 1.86
CA PHE A 46 -2.96 -10.19 1.64
C PHE A 46 -1.60 -10.01 2.31
N TYR A 47 -1.21 -8.77 2.59
CA TYR A 47 0.10 -8.44 3.15
C TYR A 47 0.09 -8.21 4.67
N GLU A 48 -1.07 -8.29 5.33
CA GLU A 48 -1.21 -7.99 6.76
C GLU A 48 -0.34 -8.86 7.65
N ASP A 49 -0.29 -10.17 7.40
CA ASP A 49 0.51 -11.14 8.13
C ASP A 49 2.03 -10.96 7.93
N LYS A 50 2.44 -10.18 6.94
CA LYS A 50 3.85 -9.94 6.59
C LYS A 50 4.42 -8.66 7.23
N MET A 51 3.55 -7.74 7.64
CA MET A 51 3.94 -6.46 8.23
C MET A 51 4.77 -6.58 9.52
N PRO A 52 4.48 -7.51 10.46
CA PRO A 52 5.29 -7.66 11.67
C PRO A 52 6.77 -7.96 11.40
N ALA A 53 7.07 -8.75 10.37
CA ALA A 53 8.44 -9.06 9.97
C ALA A 53 9.19 -7.81 9.50
N VAL A 54 8.54 -6.98 8.68
CA VAL A 54 9.10 -5.68 8.22
C VAL A 54 9.42 -4.76 9.40
N VAL A 55 8.49 -4.64 10.36
CA VAL A 55 8.69 -3.82 11.55
C VAL A 55 9.90 -4.31 12.36
N GLN A 56 10.02 -5.63 12.51
CA GLN A 56 11.14 -6.23 13.24
C GLN A 56 12.46 -5.99 12.50
N GLU A 57 12.50 -6.19 11.20
CA GLU A 57 13.70 -5.96 10.39
C GLU A 57 14.17 -4.50 10.46
N LEU A 58 13.25 -3.54 10.34
CA LEU A 58 13.58 -2.12 10.48
C LEU A 58 14.19 -1.80 11.86
N LYS A 59 13.69 -2.42 12.94
CA LYS A 59 14.24 -2.28 14.29
C LYS A 59 15.63 -2.89 14.42
N ASP A 60 15.81 -4.10 13.92
CA ASP A 60 17.07 -4.85 13.98
C ASP A 60 18.18 -4.14 13.21
N LYS A 61 17.83 -3.47 12.12
CA LYS A 61 18.74 -2.62 11.34
C LYS A 61 18.99 -1.23 11.99
N GLY A 62 18.34 -0.91 13.10
CA GLY A 62 18.49 0.38 13.77
C GLY A 62 17.96 1.58 12.99
N LEU A 63 17.05 1.35 12.03
CA LEU A 63 16.48 2.39 11.18
C LEU A 63 15.30 3.13 11.80
N THR A 64 14.78 2.64 12.93
CA THR A 64 13.59 3.21 13.57
C THR A 64 13.94 4.18 14.69
N LYS A 65 13.12 5.23 14.81
CA LYS A 65 13.11 6.18 15.94
C LYS A 65 11.69 6.30 16.49
N ILE A 66 11.57 6.72 17.76
CA ILE A 66 10.27 7.09 18.33
C ILE A 66 10.12 8.60 18.23
N ASP A 67 9.05 9.03 17.61
CA ASP A 67 8.66 10.44 17.52
C ASP A 67 7.16 10.58 17.83
N ASN A 68 6.84 11.41 18.83
CA ASN A 68 5.46 11.61 19.33
C ASN A 68 4.69 10.29 19.57
N GLY A 69 5.39 9.27 20.10
CA GLY A 69 4.86 7.96 20.37
C GLY A 69 4.73 7.04 19.14
N MET A 70 4.98 7.53 17.94
CA MET A 70 4.98 6.76 16.70
C MET A 70 6.36 6.17 16.44
N THR A 71 6.42 5.00 15.82
CA THR A 71 7.66 4.45 15.26
C THR A 71 7.83 4.97 13.84
N ILE A 72 8.92 5.66 13.59
CA ILE A 72 9.22 6.28 12.28
C ILE A 72 10.58 5.84 11.75
N VAL A 73 10.77 5.97 10.44
CA VAL A 73 12.10 6.06 9.80
C VAL A 73 12.33 7.53 9.45
N ASP A 74 13.42 8.10 9.99
CA ASP A 74 13.79 9.48 9.71
C ASP A 74 14.35 9.62 8.29
N LEU A 75 13.76 10.48 7.50
CA LEU A 75 14.15 10.77 6.13
C LEU A 75 14.57 12.23 5.90
N SER A 76 14.87 12.96 6.99
CA SER A 76 15.24 14.39 6.92
C SER A 76 16.50 14.64 6.11
N GLU A 77 17.47 13.72 6.11
CA GLU A 77 18.68 13.81 5.28
C GLU A 77 18.38 13.71 3.75
N TYR A 78 17.20 13.30 3.40
CA TYR A 78 16.72 13.13 1.99
C TYR A 78 15.65 14.15 1.60
N ASP A 79 15.53 15.24 2.34
CA ASP A 79 14.52 16.29 2.12
C ASP A 79 13.08 15.73 2.08
N MET A 80 12.80 14.78 2.96
CA MET A 80 11.46 14.17 3.09
C MET A 80 11.02 14.17 4.57
N PRO A 81 9.71 14.30 4.81
CA PRO A 81 9.17 14.05 6.14
C PRO A 81 9.38 12.59 6.54
N PRO A 82 9.36 12.27 7.85
CA PRO A 82 9.57 10.92 8.33
C PRO A 82 8.53 9.94 7.78
N CYS A 83 8.96 8.72 7.48
CA CYS A 83 8.06 7.62 7.11
C CYS A 83 7.53 6.95 8.38
N ILE A 84 6.21 7.03 8.60
CA ILE A 84 5.58 6.41 9.78
C ILE A 84 5.45 4.91 9.50
N ILE A 85 5.94 4.10 10.43
CA ILE A 85 5.90 2.62 10.39
C ILE A 85 4.81 2.08 11.32
N LEU A 86 4.75 2.62 12.56
CA LEU A 86 3.68 2.28 13.51
C LEU A 86 3.09 3.56 14.08
N LYS A 87 1.79 3.57 14.26
CA LYS A 87 1.10 4.63 15.00
C LYS A 87 1.41 4.55 16.50
N SER A 88 1.01 5.58 17.25
CA SER A 88 1.20 5.65 18.69
C SER A 88 0.48 4.54 19.47
N ASP A 89 -0.57 3.96 18.91
CA ASP A 89 -1.29 2.81 19.47
C ASP A 89 -0.65 1.46 19.10
N GLY A 90 0.49 1.48 18.41
CA GLY A 90 1.22 0.30 17.94
C GLY A 90 0.63 -0.36 16.69
N SER A 91 -0.45 0.18 16.12
CA SER A 91 -1.01 -0.35 14.87
C SER A 91 -0.14 0.01 13.67
N THR A 92 -0.10 -0.90 12.70
CA THR A 92 0.59 -0.69 11.42
C THR A 92 -0.14 0.34 10.55
N ILE A 93 0.55 0.86 9.57
CA ILE A 93 0.02 1.83 8.61
C ILE A 93 0.30 1.35 7.18
N TYR A 94 -0.34 2.01 6.19
CA TYR A 94 -0.17 1.65 4.77
C TYR A 94 1.29 1.62 4.30
N ALA A 95 2.17 2.45 4.86
CA ALA A 95 3.61 2.42 4.54
C ALA A 95 4.26 1.07 4.85
N THR A 96 4.00 0.51 6.03
CA THR A 96 4.51 -0.80 6.44
C THR A 96 3.98 -1.91 5.52
N ARG A 97 2.72 -1.80 5.11
CA ARG A 97 2.09 -2.75 4.18
C ARG A 97 2.74 -2.72 2.80
N ASP A 98 3.02 -1.52 2.29
CA ASP A 98 3.63 -1.37 0.97
C ASP A 98 5.09 -1.83 0.94
N ILE A 99 5.85 -1.66 2.04
CA ILE A 99 7.18 -2.25 2.20
C ILE A 99 7.07 -3.79 2.17
N ALA A 100 6.17 -4.37 2.95
CA ALA A 100 5.93 -5.81 2.97
C ALA A 100 5.50 -6.35 1.59
N ALA A 101 4.68 -5.58 0.86
CA ALA A 101 4.27 -5.93 -0.50
C ALA A 101 5.46 -5.90 -1.49
N ALA A 102 6.36 -4.94 -1.36
CA ALA A 102 7.54 -4.84 -2.21
C ALA A 102 8.49 -6.02 -1.99
N GLU A 103 8.76 -6.38 -0.73
CA GLU A 103 9.56 -7.56 -0.36
C GLU A 103 8.93 -8.86 -0.88
N TYR A 104 7.63 -9.04 -0.65
CA TYR A 104 6.89 -10.19 -1.14
C TYR A 104 6.99 -10.33 -2.66
N ARG A 105 6.79 -9.22 -3.39
CA ARG A 105 6.87 -9.20 -4.87
C ARG A 105 8.27 -9.55 -5.35
N LYS A 106 9.31 -9.02 -4.73
CA LYS A 106 10.69 -9.37 -5.09
C LYS A 106 10.97 -10.83 -4.83
N ASN A 107 10.61 -11.34 -3.67
CA ASN A 107 10.87 -12.72 -3.27
C ASN A 107 10.06 -13.74 -4.10
N THR A 108 8.85 -13.37 -4.54
CA THR A 108 7.93 -14.28 -5.25
C THR A 108 8.15 -14.25 -6.76
N TYR A 109 8.34 -13.06 -7.34
CA TYR A 109 8.37 -12.86 -8.79
C TYR A 109 9.77 -12.59 -9.33
N ASP A 110 10.75 -12.33 -8.44
CA ASP A 110 12.11 -11.91 -8.79
C ASP A 110 12.13 -10.88 -9.94
N PHE A 111 11.31 -9.87 -9.80
CA PHE A 111 11.09 -8.87 -10.85
C PHE A 111 12.38 -8.16 -11.26
N TYR A 112 12.52 -7.89 -12.54
CA TYR A 112 13.52 -6.98 -13.08
C TYR A 112 13.17 -5.52 -12.74
N LYS A 113 11.88 -5.18 -12.78
CA LYS A 113 11.35 -3.85 -12.42
C LYS A 113 9.93 -3.96 -11.86
N SER A 114 9.65 -3.21 -10.80
CA SER A 114 8.31 -3.11 -10.20
C SER A 114 7.70 -1.75 -10.50
N LEU A 115 6.63 -1.72 -11.30
CA LEU A 115 5.94 -0.49 -11.70
C LEU A 115 4.69 -0.27 -10.83
N TYR A 116 4.68 0.81 -10.07
CA TYR A 116 3.55 1.23 -9.24
C TYR A 116 2.74 2.27 -10.01
N VAL A 117 1.70 1.82 -10.70
CA VAL A 117 0.80 2.70 -11.48
C VAL A 117 -0.24 3.28 -10.55
N VAL A 118 0.04 4.44 -9.97
CA VAL A 118 -0.77 5.08 -8.92
C VAL A 118 -0.82 6.58 -9.15
N ALA A 119 -1.93 7.23 -8.75
CA ALA A 119 -2.13 8.66 -8.94
C ALA A 119 -1.03 9.51 -8.27
N TYR A 120 -0.72 10.66 -8.88
CA TYR A 120 0.40 11.52 -8.48
C TYR A 120 0.34 12.01 -7.02
N GLN A 121 -0.84 12.06 -6.41
CA GLN A 121 -0.99 12.44 -5.00
C GLN A 121 -0.23 11.52 -4.04
N GLN A 122 0.11 10.30 -4.48
CA GLN A 122 0.89 9.33 -3.72
C GLN A 122 2.40 9.43 -3.96
N SER A 123 2.87 10.43 -4.70
CA SER A 123 4.29 10.55 -5.09
C SER A 123 5.23 10.63 -3.88
N LEU A 124 4.87 11.38 -2.84
CA LEU A 124 5.68 11.45 -1.62
C LEU A 124 5.74 10.09 -0.92
N HIS A 125 4.61 9.41 -0.80
CA HIS A 125 4.52 8.09 -0.20
C HIS A 125 5.48 7.09 -0.87
N PHE A 126 5.45 6.99 -2.20
CA PHE A 126 6.34 6.07 -2.92
C PHE A 126 7.81 6.49 -2.83
N ARG A 127 8.12 7.77 -2.83
CA ARG A 127 9.48 8.24 -2.57
C ARG A 127 9.98 7.80 -1.19
N GLN A 128 9.14 7.89 -0.15
CA GLN A 128 9.46 7.43 1.20
C GLN A 128 9.66 5.91 1.23
N ILE A 129 8.73 5.13 0.67
CA ILE A 129 8.80 3.66 0.64
C ILE A 129 10.10 3.18 -0.05
N PHE A 130 10.39 3.70 -1.24
CA PHE A 130 11.58 3.29 -1.98
C PHE A 130 12.87 3.68 -1.26
N LYS A 131 12.89 4.85 -0.59
CA LYS A 131 14.02 5.24 0.24
C LYS A 131 14.19 4.35 1.47
N VAL A 132 13.10 3.96 2.13
CA VAL A 132 13.16 3.03 3.25
C VAL A 132 13.71 1.67 2.81
N LEU A 133 13.25 1.12 1.68
CA LEU A 133 13.78 -0.12 1.11
C LEU A 133 15.28 -0.01 0.79
N GLU A 134 15.73 1.12 0.25
CA GLU A 134 17.15 1.38 0.01
C GLU A 134 17.95 1.39 1.33
N LEU A 135 17.45 2.08 2.37
CA LEU A 135 18.07 2.13 3.70
C LEU A 135 18.08 0.74 4.38
N MET A 136 17.11 -0.11 4.09
CA MET A 136 17.11 -1.51 4.51
C MET A 136 18.20 -2.35 3.83
N GLY A 137 18.87 -1.80 2.80
CA GLY A 137 19.96 -2.44 2.08
C GLY A 137 19.50 -3.27 0.89
N TYR A 138 18.31 -3.03 0.37
CA TYR A 138 17.77 -3.72 -0.79
C TYR A 138 18.22 -3.07 -2.10
N ASP A 139 19.21 -3.64 -2.78
CA ASP A 139 19.75 -3.13 -4.04
C ASP A 139 18.69 -2.98 -5.15
N TRP A 140 17.64 -3.78 -5.10
CA TRP A 140 16.51 -3.74 -6.04
C TRP A 140 15.53 -2.59 -5.77
N ALA A 141 15.67 -1.84 -4.69
CA ALA A 141 14.83 -0.67 -4.41
C ALA A 141 14.86 0.35 -5.57
N LYS A 142 16.00 0.49 -6.25
CA LYS A 142 16.18 1.33 -7.45
C LYS A 142 15.35 0.89 -8.66
N ASP A 143 14.90 -0.36 -8.67
CA ASP A 143 14.07 -0.94 -9.73
C ASP A 143 12.57 -0.81 -9.45
N CYS A 144 12.19 -0.21 -8.32
CA CYS A 144 10.84 0.20 -7.99
C CYS A 144 10.55 1.59 -8.56
N VAL A 145 9.53 1.71 -9.39
CA VAL A 145 9.21 2.96 -10.11
C VAL A 145 7.75 3.34 -9.90
N HIS A 146 7.52 4.55 -9.42
CA HIS A 146 6.18 5.14 -9.39
C HIS A 146 5.85 5.73 -10.76
N VAL A 147 4.93 5.10 -11.46
CA VAL A 147 4.35 5.59 -12.72
C VAL A 147 3.11 6.40 -12.37
N SER A 148 3.29 7.69 -12.16
CA SER A 148 2.22 8.58 -11.72
C SER A 148 1.30 8.98 -12.87
N PHE A 149 0.00 9.07 -12.59
CA PHE A 149 -0.99 9.61 -13.51
C PHE A 149 -1.83 10.70 -12.84
N GLY A 150 -2.46 11.56 -13.66
CA GLY A 150 -3.36 12.60 -13.19
C GLY A 150 -4.74 12.08 -12.83
N MET A 151 -5.48 12.85 -12.04
CA MET A 151 -6.88 12.54 -11.73
C MET A 151 -7.79 12.97 -12.87
N VAL A 152 -8.82 12.16 -13.14
CA VAL A 152 -9.92 12.58 -14.00
C VAL A 152 -10.84 13.50 -13.19
N SER A 153 -11.09 14.71 -13.72
CA SER A 153 -12.00 15.68 -13.10
C SER A 153 -12.90 16.30 -14.17
N MET A 154 -14.07 16.77 -13.79
CA MET A 154 -14.85 17.75 -14.55
C MET A 154 -14.48 19.16 -14.11
N GLU A 155 -14.84 20.19 -14.91
CA GLU A 155 -14.39 21.59 -14.74
C GLU A 155 -14.36 22.09 -13.29
N ASP A 156 -15.32 21.69 -12.45
CA ASP A 156 -15.42 22.13 -11.04
C ASP A 156 -15.51 20.98 -10.02
N MET A 157 -15.35 19.70 -10.42
CA MET A 157 -15.53 18.56 -9.52
C MET A 157 -14.48 17.46 -9.71
N THR A 158 -13.84 17.08 -8.63
CA THR A 158 -13.09 15.83 -8.56
C THR A 158 -14.02 14.67 -8.27
N PHE A 159 -13.97 13.60 -9.09
CA PHE A 159 -14.77 12.41 -8.85
C PHE A 159 -14.40 11.74 -7.52
N SER A 160 -15.42 11.32 -6.78
CA SER A 160 -15.25 10.60 -5.51
C SER A 160 -16.39 9.62 -5.30
N THR A 161 -16.05 8.35 -5.25
CA THR A 161 -17.02 7.28 -4.93
C THR A 161 -17.64 7.47 -3.55
N ARG A 162 -16.89 8.03 -2.57
CA ARG A 162 -17.38 8.31 -1.22
C ARG A 162 -18.45 9.41 -1.20
N LYS A 163 -18.44 10.33 -2.16
CA LYS A 163 -19.42 11.43 -2.30
C LYS A 163 -20.56 11.07 -3.26
N GLY A 164 -20.53 9.89 -3.87
CA GLY A 164 -21.56 9.44 -4.81
C GLY A 164 -21.54 10.17 -6.15
N ASN A 165 -20.49 10.93 -6.49
CA ASN A 165 -20.34 11.67 -7.74
C ASN A 165 -19.34 11.01 -8.69
N ALA A 166 -19.34 9.68 -8.77
CA ALA A 166 -18.53 8.93 -9.72
C ALA A 166 -19.29 8.74 -11.04
N VAL A 167 -18.59 8.83 -12.16
CA VAL A 167 -19.08 8.38 -13.47
C VAL A 167 -18.58 6.95 -13.68
N TYR A 168 -19.50 6.05 -13.97
CA TYR A 168 -19.19 4.66 -14.24
C TYR A 168 -19.04 4.45 -15.75
N LEU A 169 -18.15 3.52 -16.12
CA LEU A 169 -17.97 3.05 -17.50
C LEU A 169 -19.16 2.20 -17.94
#